data_4cce10991d2e2fbfdf384ee1dc2e788f
#
_entry.id   4cce10991d2e2fbfdf384ee1dc2e788f
#
_cell.length_a   1.000
_cell.length_b   1.000
_cell.length_c   1.000
_cell.angle_alpha   90.00
_cell.angle_beta   90.00
_cell.angle_gamma   90.00
#
_symmetry.space_group_name_H-M   'P 1'
#
loop_
_entity.id
_entity.type
_entity.pdbx_description
1 polymer ?
#
loop_
_entity_poly.entity_id
_entity_poly.type
_entity_poly.pdbx_seq_one_letter_code
_entity_poly.pdbx_strand_id
1 'polypeptide(L)'
;MTTPEHAMAADDLQHAVRLALTALRGASAGTTAADWQRPAGTLTWSCWETAEHLADDLFAYAAQIGLETPPPDREVPFLWERRREGGPANVTYADPAGGVTGLLQVVESCGAMLTALVRTAPADRRSYHCFGISDAVGFAAMGIVEVLVHTHDIARGLGVPWNPPAGPCDRVLVRLFPDAPTDTERWPTLLWATGRGELPGRERLTSWRWYAEVPGA
;
A
#
# COMPACT_ATOMS: atom_id res chain seq x y z
N MET A 1 21.30 14.63 3.68
CA MET A 1 21.45 14.47 2.20
C MET A 1 20.68 13.24 1.79
N THR A 2 19.91 13.32 0.71
CA THR A 2 19.19 12.18 0.12
C THR A 2 20.18 11.12 -0.33
N THR A 3 19.94 9.86 -0.03
CA THR A 3 20.76 8.75 -0.50
C THR A 3 20.29 8.27 -1.88
N PRO A 4 21.15 7.63 -2.70
CA PRO A 4 20.72 6.99 -3.94
C PRO A 4 19.64 5.93 -3.71
N GLU A 5 19.67 5.25 -2.57
CA GLU A 5 18.69 4.23 -2.18
C GLU A 5 17.30 4.84 -1.93
N HIS A 6 17.22 5.98 -1.24
CA HIS A 6 15.96 6.71 -1.06
C HIS A 6 15.38 7.19 -2.40
N ALA A 7 16.23 7.67 -3.31
CA ALA A 7 15.78 8.09 -4.63
C ALA A 7 15.18 6.91 -5.42
N MET A 8 15.85 5.77 -5.40
CA MET A 8 15.38 4.54 -6.06
C MET A 8 14.06 4.03 -5.43
N ALA A 9 13.98 3.98 -4.10
CA ALA A 9 12.77 3.56 -3.41
C ALA A 9 11.58 4.48 -3.69
N ALA A 10 11.81 5.79 -3.76
CA ALA A 10 10.79 6.77 -4.13
C ALA A 10 10.34 6.62 -5.59
N ASP A 11 11.27 6.34 -6.52
CA ASP A 11 10.94 6.08 -7.93
C ASP A 11 10.11 4.80 -8.09
N ASP A 12 10.44 3.75 -7.35
CA ASP A 12 9.69 2.50 -7.33
C ASP A 12 8.27 2.68 -6.78
N LEU A 13 8.12 3.41 -5.68
CA LEU A 13 6.80 3.75 -5.12
C LEU A 13 5.97 4.58 -6.11
N GLN A 14 6.56 5.62 -6.68
CA GLN A 14 5.89 6.44 -7.70
C GLN A 14 5.46 5.61 -8.91
N HIS A 15 6.30 4.65 -9.32
CA HIS A 15 5.96 3.73 -10.41
C HIS A 15 4.78 2.83 -10.06
N ALA A 16 4.76 2.22 -8.88
CA ALA A 16 3.65 1.38 -8.40
C ALA A 16 2.34 2.17 -8.35
N VAL A 17 2.35 3.38 -7.77
CA VAL A 17 1.17 4.28 -7.71
C VAL A 17 0.66 4.60 -9.12
N ARG A 18 1.54 4.93 -10.07
CA ARG A 18 1.13 5.19 -11.46
C ARG A 18 0.51 3.98 -12.15
N LEU A 19 1.06 2.78 -11.94
CA LEU A 19 0.50 1.54 -12.49
C LEU A 19 -0.93 1.31 -11.95
N ALA A 20 -1.11 1.42 -10.63
CA ALA A 20 -2.40 1.27 -9.97
C ALA A 20 -3.42 2.28 -10.49
N LEU A 21 -3.07 3.56 -10.51
CA LEU A 21 -3.96 4.63 -11.01
C LEU A 21 -4.32 4.45 -12.46
N THR A 22 -3.39 3.98 -13.31
CA THR A 22 -3.68 3.69 -14.72
C THR A 22 -4.73 2.58 -14.84
N ALA A 23 -4.57 1.49 -14.08
CA ALA A 23 -5.51 0.38 -14.07
C ALA A 23 -6.89 0.80 -13.54
N LEU A 24 -6.93 1.50 -12.39
CA LEU A 24 -8.17 1.92 -11.74
C LEU A 24 -8.93 3.00 -12.53
N ARG A 25 -8.23 3.94 -13.16
CA ARG A 25 -8.83 4.92 -14.09
C ARG A 25 -9.38 4.24 -15.34
N GLY A 26 -8.66 3.26 -15.88
CA GLY A 26 -9.17 2.43 -16.97
C GLY A 26 -10.43 1.68 -16.57
N ALA A 27 -10.46 1.09 -15.38
CA ALA A 27 -11.64 0.42 -14.84
C ALA A 27 -12.82 1.39 -14.64
N SER A 28 -12.56 2.61 -14.12
CA SER A 28 -13.60 3.60 -13.85
C SER A 28 -14.35 4.06 -15.10
N ALA A 29 -13.71 4.02 -16.26
CA ALA A 29 -14.33 4.38 -17.53
C ALA A 29 -15.45 3.40 -17.96
N GLY A 30 -15.42 2.16 -17.46
CA GLY A 30 -16.40 1.11 -17.77
C GLY A 30 -17.31 0.72 -16.60
N THR A 31 -17.23 1.41 -15.47
CA THR A 31 -17.97 1.09 -14.23
C THR A 31 -18.79 2.29 -13.75
N THR A 32 -19.81 2.02 -12.94
CA THR A 32 -20.68 3.02 -12.29
C THR A 32 -20.24 3.24 -10.84
N ALA A 33 -20.71 4.30 -10.19
CA ALA A 33 -20.50 4.51 -8.76
C ALA A 33 -21.01 3.34 -7.90
N ALA A 34 -22.08 2.66 -8.34
CA ALA A 34 -22.63 1.49 -7.67
C ALA A 34 -21.67 0.28 -7.73
N ASP A 35 -20.91 0.13 -8.81
CA ASP A 35 -19.93 -0.95 -8.93
C ASP A 35 -18.81 -0.81 -7.90
N TRP A 36 -18.42 0.43 -7.56
CA TRP A 36 -17.42 0.72 -6.54
C TRP A 36 -17.89 0.45 -5.10
N GLN A 37 -19.20 0.22 -4.91
CA GLN A 37 -19.75 -0.24 -3.62
C GLN A 37 -19.77 -1.78 -3.48
N ARG A 38 -19.33 -2.53 -4.50
CA ARG A 38 -19.17 -3.99 -4.40
C ARG A 38 -17.97 -4.32 -3.50
N PRO A 39 -17.99 -5.50 -2.84
CA PRO A 39 -16.85 -5.99 -2.08
C PRO A 39 -15.58 -6.06 -2.93
N ALA A 40 -14.45 -5.61 -2.38
CA ALA A 40 -13.14 -5.69 -3.03
C ALA A 40 -12.58 -7.10 -2.85
N GLY A 41 -12.67 -7.92 -3.88
CA GLY A 41 -12.19 -9.30 -3.84
C GLY A 41 -12.84 -10.12 -2.72
N THR A 42 -12.06 -10.55 -1.75
CA THR A 42 -12.53 -11.31 -0.57
C THR A 42 -12.69 -10.45 0.69
N LEU A 43 -12.49 -9.15 0.59
CA LEU A 43 -12.64 -8.23 1.71
C LEU A 43 -14.12 -7.98 2.02
N THR A 44 -14.40 -7.62 3.26
CA THR A 44 -15.72 -7.11 3.68
C THR A 44 -15.91 -5.63 3.34
N TRP A 45 -14.84 -4.98 2.88
CA TRP A 45 -14.81 -3.60 2.45
C TRP A 45 -15.22 -3.48 0.98
N SER A 46 -15.88 -2.40 0.63
CA SER A 46 -16.17 -2.10 -0.78
C SER A 46 -14.89 -1.68 -1.53
N CYS A 47 -14.96 -1.68 -2.87
CA CYS A 47 -13.88 -1.13 -3.69
C CYS A 47 -13.59 0.34 -3.35
N TRP A 48 -14.64 1.12 -3.04
CA TRP A 48 -14.51 2.50 -2.58
C TRP A 48 -13.74 2.58 -1.25
N GLU A 49 -14.19 1.84 -0.23
CA GLU A 49 -13.56 1.83 1.09
C GLU A 49 -12.11 1.31 1.03
N THR A 50 -11.84 0.34 0.16
CA THR A 50 -10.48 -0.19 -0.03
C THR A 50 -9.57 0.86 -0.68
N ALA A 51 -10.07 1.66 -1.62
CA ALA A 51 -9.30 2.76 -2.20
C ALA A 51 -9.09 3.92 -1.20
N GLU A 52 -10.07 4.21 -0.35
CA GLU A 52 -9.89 5.16 0.77
C GLU A 52 -8.83 4.66 1.75
N HIS A 53 -8.86 3.38 2.11
CA HIS A 53 -7.87 2.78 3.00
C HIS A 53 -6.47 2.78 2.39
N LEU A 54 -6.33 2.45 1.11
CA LEU A 54 -5.07 2.59 0.40
C LEU A 54 -4.52 4.03 0.47
N ALA A 55 -5.36 5.03 0.26
CA ALA A 55 -4.94 6.42 0.38
C ALA A 55 -4.52 6.78 1.82
N ASP A 56 -5.25 6.26 2.80
CA ASP A 56 -4.98 6.46 4.21
C ASP A 56 -3.64 5.86 4.66
N ASP A 57 -3.32 4.63 4.23
CA ASP A 57 -2.02 4.02 4.52
C ASP A 57 -0.87 4.84 3.94
N LEU A 58 -0.98 5.28 2.68
CA LEU A 58 0.03 6.14 2.05
C LEU A 58 0.18 7.47 2.80
N PHE A 59 -0.92 8.06 3.27
CA PHE A 59 -0.90 9.27 4.09
C PHE A 59 -0.28 9.03 5.46
N ALA A 60 -0.68 7.97 6.16
CA ALA A 60 -0.18 7.64 7.49
C ALA A 60 1.33 7.37 7.46
N TYR A 61 1.82 6.65 6.47
CA TYR A 61 3.25 6.41 6.27
C TYR A 61 4.01 7.72 5.97
N ALA A 62 3.43 8.60 5.14
CA ALA A 62 4.00 9.92 4.87
C ALA A 62 4.08 10.76 6.15
N ALA A 63 3.00 10.79 6.93
CA ALA A 63 2.95 11.52 8.19
C ALA A 63 3.97 10.97 9.20
N GLN A 64 4.13 9.63 9.26
CA GLN A 64 5.01 8.99 10.22
C GLN A 64 6.50 9.31 9.95
N ILE A 65 6.94 9.33 8.68
CA ILE A 65 8.34 9.65 8.35
C ILE A 65 8.61 11.14 8.19
N GLY A 66 7.57 11.96 8.03
CA GLY A 66 7.67 13.40 7.76
C GLY A 66 8.05 14.25 8.97
N LEU A 67 7.93 13.73 10.19
CA LEU A 67 8.25 14.48 11.41
C LEU A 67 9.77 14.69 11.55
N GLU A 68 10.15 15.82 12.11
CA GLU A 68 11.54 16.08 12.48
C GLU A 68 12.00 15.08 13.56
N THR A 69 11.16 14.80 14.53
CA THR A 69 11.37 13.82 15.60
C THR A 69 10.20 12.86 15.69
N PRO A 70 10.20 11.77 14.91
CA PRO A 70 9.12 10.78 14.98
C PRO A 70 9.06 10.09 16.35
N PRO A 71 7.86 9.80 16.87
CA PRO A 71 7.74 8.99 18.08
C PRO A 71 8.33 7.59 17.82
N PRO A 72 9.12 7.06 18.80
CA PRO A 72 9.80 5.77 18.63
C PRO A 72 8.92 4.54 18.93
N ASP A 73 7.77 4.74 19.53
CA ASP A 73 6.96 3.69 20.17
C ASP A 73 5.48 3.73 19.79
N ARG A 74 5.07 4.65 18.93
CA ARG A 74 3.66 4.82 18.54
C ARG A 74 3.54 5.56 17.21
N GLU A 75 2.36 5.49 16.66
CA GLU A 75 1.96 6.26 15.48
C GLU A 75 1.69 7.74 15.84
N VAL A 76 1.71 8.59 14.81
CA VAL A 76 1.24 9.97 14.94
C VAL A 76 -0.22 9.93 15.43
N PRO A 77 -0.57 10.69 16.51
CA PRO A 77 -1.85 10.54 17.19
C PRO A 77 -3.00 11.22 16.43
N PHE A 78 -3.24 10.79 15.22
CA PHE A 78 -4.43 11.17 14.45
C PHE A 78 -5.70 10.53 15.04
N LEU A 79 -6.85 11.14 14.77
CA LEU A 79 -8.12 10.54 15.07
C LEU A 79 -8.49 9.54 13.98
N TRP A 80 -8.57 8.26 14.35
CA TRP A 80 -8.99 7.18 13.50
C TRP A 80 -10.49 6.95 13.62
N GLU A 81 -11.21 7.02 12.53
CA GLU A 81 -12.65 6.81 12.50
C GLU A 81 -13.04 5.60 11.67
N ARG A 82 -14.14 4.95 12.06
CA ARG A 82 -14.85 3.96 11.24
C ARG A 82 -16.20 4.51 10.86
N ARG A 83 -16.47 4.67 9.57
CA ARG A 83 -17.76 5.19 9.08
C ARG A 83 -18.88 4.16 9.17
N ARG A 84 -18.56 2.87 9.33
CA ARG A 84 -19.52 1.79 9.61
C ARG A 84 -18.86 0.65 10.39
N GLU A 85 -19.68 -0.21 10.99
CA GLU A 85 -19.21 -1.45 11.60
C GLU A 85 -18.54 -2.36 10.55
N GLY A 86 -17.37 -2.92 10.89
CA GLY A 86 -16.57 -3.75 9.98
C GLY A 86 -15.87 -3.01 8.83
N GLY A 87 -16.06 -1.71 8.69
CA GLY A 87 -15.34 -0.86 7.73
C GLY A 87 -13.89 -0.61 8.15
N PRO A 88 -13.04 -0.08 7.27
CA PRO A 88 -11.70 0.35 7.64
C PRO A 88 -11.75 1.50 8.64
N ALA A 89 -10.75 1.57 9.53
CA ALA A 89 -10.51 2.75 10.33
C ALA A 89 -9.51 3.62 9.57
N ASN A 90 -9.88 4.83 9.25
CA ASN A 90 -9.06 5.75 8.48
C ASN A 90 -8.98 7.12 9.17
N VAL A 91 -7.94 7.86 8.85
CA VAL A 91 -7.79 9.29 9.13
C VAL A 91 -8.26 10.10 7.92
N THR A 92 -8.01 9.58 6.72
CA THR A 92 -8.26 10.26 5.44
C THR A 92 -9.42 9.61 4.70
N TYR A 93 -10.34 10.44 4.21
CA TYR A 93 -11.48 10.02 3.41
C TYR A 93 -11.65 10.90 2.18
N ALA A 94 -12.14 10.33 1.08
CA ALA A 94 -12.52 11.09 -0.10
C ALA A 94 -13.90 11.75 0.09
N ASP A 95 -14.09 12.93 -0.48
CA ASP A 95 -15.43 13.54 -0.60
C ASP A 95 -16.24 12.74 -1.63
N PRO A 96 -17.37 12.14 -1.25
CA PRO A 96 -18.22 11.40 -2.18
C PRO A 96 -18.72 12.23 -3.36
N ALA A 97 -18.85 13.54 -3.20
CA ALA A 97 -19.26 14.45 -4.28
C ALA A 97 -18.22 14.51 -5.43
N GLY A 98 -16.96 14.18 -5.15
CA GLY A 98 -15.90 14.06 -6.18
C GLY A 98 -16.02 12.80 -7.03
N GLY A 99 -16.88 11.85 -6.65
CA GLY A 99 -17.03 10.57 -7.32
C GLY A 99 -15.73 9.77 -7.37
N VAL A 100 -15.68 8.76 -8.24
CA VAL A 100 -14.49 7.90 -8.40
C VAL A 100 -13.26 8.70 -8.85
N THR A 101 -13.46 9.73 -9.66
CA THR A 101 -12.36 10.62 -10.09
C THR A 101 -11.72 11.31 -8.89
N GLY A 102 -12.52 11.87 -7.98
CA GLY A 102 -12.03 12.50 -6.75
C GLY A 102 -11.34 11.49 -5.82
N LEU A 103 -11.91 10.29 -5.66
CA LEU A 103 -11.31 9.21 -4.88
C LEU A 103 -9.89 8.87 -5.38
N LEU A 104 -9.72 8.68 -6.69
CA LEU A 104 -8.42 8.36 -7.28
C LEU A 104 -7.43 9.55 -7.23
N GLN A 105 -7.92 10.79 -7.18
CA GLN A 105 -7.08 11.97 -6.90
C GLN A 105 -6.56 11.97 -5.46
N VAL A 106 -7.35 11.51 -4.48
CA VAL A 106 -6.89 11.36 -3.08
C VAL A 106 -5.79 10.31 -3.00
N VAL A 107 -5.97 9.13 -3.63
CA VAL A 107 -4.91 8.10 -3.72
C VAL A 107 -3.64 8.67 -4.35
N GLU A 108 -3.75 9.39 -5.46
CA GLU A 108 -2.62 10.02 -6.15
C GLU A 108 -1.89 11.02 -5.25
N SER A 109 -2.65 11.87 -4.55
CA SER A 109 -2.09 12.89 -3.67
C SER A 109 -1.33 12.28 -2.49
N CYS A 110 -1.90 11.28 -1.83
CA CYS A 110 -1.24 10.59 -0.71
C CYS A 110 0.01 9.84 -1.18
N GLY A 111 -0.05 9.18 -2.35
CA GLY A 111 1.10 8.54 -2.96
C GLY A 111 2.22 9.51 -3.32
N ALA A 112 1.87 10.69 -3.82
CA ALA A 112 2.84 11.75 -4.12
C ALA A 112 3.49 12.31 -2.84
N MET A 113 2.72 12.49 -1.75
CA MET A 113 3.25 12.91 -0.46
C MET A 113 4.26 11.90 0.09
N LEU A 114 3.90 10.62 0.14
CA LEU A 114 4.82 9.58 0.61
C LEU A 114 6.08 9.51 -0.26
N THR A 115 5.93 9.55 -1.58
CA THR A 115 7.06 9.56 -2.52
C THR A 115 8.02 10.73 -2.27
N ALA A 116 7.49 11.93 -2.05
CA ALA A 116 8.30 13.13 -1.78
C ALA A 116 9.05 13.01 -0.45
N LEU A 117 8.39 12.53 0.60
CA LEU A 117 8.99 12.35 1.92
C LEU A 117 10.03 11.23 1.95
N VAL A 118 9.80 10.10 1.29
CA VAL A 118 10.82 9.05 1.11
C VAL A 118 12.05 9.63 0.43
N ARG A 119 11.87 10.39 -0.65
CA ARG A 119 12.95 10.98 -1.43
C ARG A 119 13.80 11.96 -0.61
N THR A 120 13.19 12.71 0.30
CA THR A 120 13.84 13.79 1.05
C THR A 120 14.20 13.44 2.50
N ALA A 121 13.82 12.26 2.97
CA ALA A 121 14.10 11.82 4.33
C ALA A 121 15.61 11.83 4.63
N PRO A 122 16.02 12.22 5.84
CA PRO A 122 17.40 12.01 6.31
C PRO A 122 17.77 10.52 6.30
N ALA A 123 19.03 10.20 6.02
CA ALA A 123 19.51 8.81 5.89
C ALA A 123 19.34 7.98 7.18
N ASP A 124 19.41 8.66 8.32
CA ASP A 124 19.28 8.10 9.66
C ASP A 124 17.82 8.10 10.17
N ARG A 125 16.87 8.57 9.35
CA ARG A 125 15.46 8.60 9.73
C ARG A 125 14.98 7.21 10.12
N ARG A 126 14.43 7.09 11.33
CA ARG A 126 13.76 5.89 11.84
C ARG A 126 12.41 6.28 12.38
N SER A 127 11.40 5.51 12.07
CA SER A 127 10.02 5.80 12.49
C SER A 127 9.30 4.51 12.88
N TYR A 128 8.40 4.64 13.82
CA TYR A 128 7.59 3.54 14.31
C TYR A 128 6.62 3.02 13.24
N HIS A 129 6.47 1.72 13.22
CA HIS A 129 5.37 0.99 12.61
C HIS A 129 5.02 -0.18 13.53
N CYS A 130 3.75 -0.62 13.58
CA CYS A 130 3.29 -1.69 14.48
C CYS A 130 4.04 -3.03 14.29
N PHE A 131 4.69 -3.22 13.14
CA PHE A 131 5.53 -4.38 12.83
C PHE A 131 7.05 -4.08 12.92
N GLY A 132 7.47 -3.02 13.59
CA GLY A 132 8.87 -2.70 13.87
C GLY A 132 9.28 -1.30 13.43
N ILE A 133 10.43 -0.84 13.94
CA ILE A 133 11.01 0.46 13.57
C ILE A 133 11.59 0.36 12.15
N SER A 134 11.15 1.24 11.27
CA SER A 134 11.54 1.22 9.86
C SER A 134 12.25 2.51 9.43
N ASP A 135 12.89 2.46 8.27
CA ASP A 135 13.48 3.60 7.57
C ASP A 135 12.60 4.03 6.39
N ALA A 136 13.03 5.07 5.68
CA ALA A 136 12.28 5.59 4.53
C ALA A 136 12.13 4.56 3.40
N VAL A 137 13.13 3.68 3.20
CA VAL A 137 13.07 2.60 2.20
C VAL A 137 12.03 1.55 2.59
N GLY A 138 11.95 1.20 3.88
CA GLY A 138 10.94 0.30 4.40
C GLY A 138 9.52 0.88 4.27
N PHE A 139 9.31 2.15 4.58
CA PHE A 139 8.03 2.82 4.38
C PHE A 139 7.63 2.89 2.90
N ALA A 140 8.60 3.11 2.00
CA ALA A 140 8.33 3.00 0.56
C ALA A 140 7.89 1.59 0.16
N ALA A 141 8.58 0.55 0.66
CA ALA A 141 8.22 -0.84 0.39
C ALA A 141 6.83 -1.20 0.93
N MET A 142 6.48 -0.75 2.15
CA MET A 142 5.13 -0.90 2.71
C MET A 142 4.09 -0.21 1.84
N GLY A 143 4.32 1.03 1.42
CA GLY A 143 3.43 1.73 0.49
C GLY A 143 3.27 0.99 -0.85
N ILE A 144 4.32 0.38 -1.39
CA ILE A 144 4.23 -0.44 -2.61
C ILE A 144 3.37 -1.69 -2.38
N VAL A 145 3.52 -2.39 -1.24
CA VAL A 145 2.64 -3.53 -0.90
C VAL A 145 1.19 -3.09 -0.92
N GLU A 146 0.84 -2.04 -0.16
CA GLU A 146 -0.54 -1.54 -0.07
C GLU A 146 -1.10 -1.20 -1.46
N VAL A 147 -0.33 -0.48 -2.27
CA VAL A 147 -0.72 -0.14 -3.64
C VAL A 147 -1.00 -1.38 -4.47
N LEU A 148 -0.10 -2.36 -4.47
CA LEU A 148 -0.22 -3.55 -5.33
C LEU A 148 -1.37 -4.45 -4.90
N VAL A 149 -1.49 -4.73 -3.60
CA VAL A 149 -2.45 -5.72 -3.10
C VAL A 149 -3.86 -5.16 -2.99
N HIS A 150 -4.03 -3.89 -2.61
CA HIS A 150 -5.35 -3.26 -2.59
C HIS A 150 -5.87 -2.94 -3.99
N THR A 151 -4.98 -2.61 -4.94
CA THR A 151 -5.38 -2.56 -6.37
C THR A 151 -5.86 -3.93 -6.85
N HIS A 152 -5.23 -5.03 -6.42
CA HIS A 152 -5.71 -6.38 -6.72
C HIS A 152 -7.10 -6.64 -6.16
N ASP A 153 -7.32 -6.29 -4.90
CA ASP A 153 -8.62 -6.48 -4.24
C ASP A 153 -9.71 -5.71 -4.99
N ILE A 154 -9.46 -4.43 -5.31
CA ILE A 154 -10.39 -3.57 -6.07
C ILE A 154 -10.62 -4.13 -7.47
N ALA A 155 -9.56 -4.50 -8.19
CA ALA A 155 -9.66 -5.04 -9.54
C ALA A 155 -10.51 -6.31 -9.58
N ARG A 156 -10.38 -7.20 -8.60
CA ARG A 156 -11.25 -8.38 -8.45
C ARG A 156 -12.71 -8.00 -8.20
N GLY A 157 -12.97 -7.02 -7.35
CA GLY A 157 -14.33 -6.53 -7.08
C GLY A 157 -14.99 -5.91 -8.31
N LEU A 158 -14.21 -5.21 -9.13
CA LEU A 158 -14.67 -4.59 -10.38
C LEU A 158 -14.67 -5.55 -11.58
N GLY A 159 -14.09 -6.75 -11.45
CA GLY A 159 -13.98 -7.71 -12.55
C GLY A 159 -13.01 -7.31 -13.67
N VAL A 160 -11.95 -6.54 -13.34
CA VAL A 160 -10.94 -6.10 -14.30
C VAL A 160 -9.60 -6.79 -14.05
N PRO A 161 -8.77 -6.98 -15.10
CA PRO A 161 -7.47 -7.62 -14.95
C PRO A 161 -6.49 -6.72 -14.19
N TRP A 162 -5.67 -7.33 -13.32
CA TRP A 162 -4.54 -6.70 -12.66
C TRP A 162 -3.39 -7.69 -12.53
N ASN A 163 -2.26 -7.38 -13.14
CA ASN A 163 -1.05 -8.17 -13.07
C ASN A 163 0.17 -7.23 -13.10
N PRO A 164 0.66 -6.76 -11.95
CA PRO A 164 1.79 -5.84 -11.87
C PRO A 164 3.08 -6.51 -12.32
N PRO A 165 4.10 -5.73 -12.77
CA PRO A 165 5.40 -6.26 -13.15
C PRO A 165 6.09 -6.96 -11.95
N ALA A 166 6.93 -7.95 -12.24
CA ALA A 166 7.66 -8.71 -11.23
C ALA A 166 8.63 -7.83 -10.40
N GLY A 167 9.23 -6.81 -11.00
CA GLY A 167 10.25 -5.98 -10.35
C GLY A 167 9.79 -5.32 -9.03
N PRO A 168 8.70 -4.54 -8.99
CA PRO A 168 8.17 -4.00 -7.73
C PRO A 168 7.84 -5.08 -6.71
N CYS A 169 7.26 -6.20 -7.15
CA CYS A 169 6.93 -7.32 -6.26
C CYS A 169 8.17 -7.95 -5.63
N ASP A 170 9.24 -8.14 -6.42
CA ASP A 170 10.49 -8.71 -5.94
C ASP A 170 11.15 -7.83 -4.88
N ARG A 171 11.27 -6.53 -5.13
CA ARG A 171 11.86 -5.59 -4.17
C ARG A 171 11.11 -5.57 -2.84
N VAL A 172 9.80 -5.61 -2.88
CA VAL A 172 8.95 -5.68 -1.69
C VAL A 172 9.13 -6.99 -0.94
N LEU A 173 9.14 -8.12 -1.66
CA LEU A 173 9.36 -9.43 -1.07
C LEU A 173 10.72 -9.49 -0.36
N VAL A 174 11.78 -9.06 -1.03
CA VAL A 174 13.13 -9.03 -0.44
C VAL A 174 13.20 -8.12 0.80
N ARG A 175 12.51 -6.97 0.77
CA ARG A 175 12.59 -5.99 1.87
C ARG A 175 11.72 -6.35 3.07
N LEU A 176 10.53 -6.91 2.85
CA LEU A 176 9.50 -7.05 3.88
C LEU A 176 9.12 -8.50 4.21
N PHE A 177 9.44 -9.45 3.34
CA PHE A 177 9.07 -10.86 3.50
C PHE A 177 10.29 -11.79 3.32
N PRO A 178 11.28 -11.72 4.22
CA PRO A 178 12.55 -12.46 4.06
C PRO A 178 12.37 -13.97 3.96
N ASP A 179 11.27 -14.50 4.51
CA ASP A 179 10.96 -15.95 4.49
C ASP A 179 10.14 -16.36 3.24
N ALA A 180 9.84 -15.44 2.34
CA ALA A 180 9.10 -15.76 1.12
C ALA A 180 9.96 -16.60 0.15
N PRO A 181 9.37 -17.59 -0.54
CA PRO A 181 10.12 -18.41 -1.48
C PRO A 181 10.71 -17.56 -2.62
N THR A 182 11.94 -17.88 -3.01
CA THR A 182 12.68 -17.16 -4.06
C THR A 182 12.61 -17.84 -5.43
N ASP A 183 12.11 -19.05 -5.48
CA ASP A 183 12.01 -19.93 -6.65
C ASP A 183 10.63 -19.91 -7.33
N THR A 184 9.77 -18.95 -6.95
CA THR A 184 8.41 -18.80 -7.47
C THR A 184 8.23 -17.44 -8.16
N GLU A 185 7.20 -17.32 -9.03
CA GLU A 185 6.87 -16.05 -9.67
C GLU A 185 6.53 -14.97 -8.64
N ARG A 186 7.09 -13.77 -8.82
CA ARG A 186 7.08 -12.71 -7.80
C ARG A 186 5.68 -12.23 -7.41
N TRP A 187 4.79 -12.02 -8.40
CA TRP A 187 3.44 -11.56 -8.09
C TRP A 187 2.59 -12.62 -7.36
N PRO A 188 2.49 -13.87 -7.82
CA PRO A 188 1.86 -14.93 -7.04
C PRO A 188 2.45 -15.10 -5.65
N THR A 189 3.78 -14.94 -5.50
CA THR A 189 4.45 -15.02 -4.20
C THR A 189 4.00 -13.88 -3.27
N LEU A 190 3.88 -12.66 -3.77
CA LEU A 190 3.38 -11.52 -2.98
C LEU A 190 1.92 -11.72 -2.56
N LEU A 191 1.07 -12.23 -3.44
CA LEU A 191 -0.31 -12.59 -3.11
C LEU A 191 -0.38 -13.67 -2.03
N TRP A 192 0.48 -14.68 -2.11
CA TRP A 192 0.59 -15.71 -1.08
C TRP A 192 1.07 -15.11 0.25
N ALA A 193 2.16 -14.35 0.25
CA ALA A 193 2.76 -13.75 1.43
C ALA A 193 1.79 -12.79 2.16
N THR A 194 0.82 -12.23 1.43
CA THR A 194 -0.22 -11.33 1.96
C THR A 194 -1.59 -12.02 2.12
N GLY A 195 -1.62 -13.36 2.12
CA GLY A 195 -2.83 -14.14 2.37
C GLY A 195 -3.92 -14.01 1.30
N ARG A 196 -3.56 -13.66 0.05
CA ARG A 196 -4.50 -13.46 -1.06
C ARG A 196 -4.49 -14.58 -2.10
N GLY A 197 -3.50 -15.45 -2.06
CA GLY A 197 -3.32 -16.53 -3.02
C GLY A 197 -2.66 -17.77 -2.42
N GLU A 198 -2.49 -18.78 -3.26
CA GLU A 198 -1.79 -20.02 -2.98
C GLU A 198 -0.56 -20.13 -3.89
N LEU A 199 0.42 -20.95 -3.50
CA LEU A 199 1.55 -21.32 -4.36
C LEU A 199 1.59 -22.84 -4.52
N PRO A 200 2.26 -23.37 -5.54
CA PRO A 200 2.44 -24.80 -5.68
C PRO A 200 3.02 -25.42 -4.39
N GLY A 201 2.25 -26.33 -3.79
CA GLY A 201 2.61 -26.98 -2.52
C GLY A 201 2.52 -26.09 -1.26
N ARG A 202 1.93 -24.90 -1.35
CA ARG A 202 1.74 -23.99 -0.21
C ARG A 202 0.31 -23.44 -0.19
N GLU A 203 -0.43 -23.78 0.85
CA GLU A 203 -1.78 -23.27 1.06
C GLU A 203 -1.76 -21.77 1.34
N ARG A 204 -2.92 -21.13 1.15
CA ARG A 204 -3.14 -19.72 1.48
C ARG A 204 -2.86 -19.45 2.97
N LEU A 205 -2.10 -18.42 3.26
CA LEU A 205 -1.86 -17.98 4.63
C LEU A 205 -3.14 -17.38 5.23
N THR A 206 -3.52 -17.84 6.40
CA THR A 206 -4.65 -17.32 7.20
C THR A 206 -4.20 -16.24 8.20
N SER A 207 -2.91 -16.16 8.46
CA SER A 207 -2.25 -15.13 9.26
C SER A 207 -0.92 -14.79 8.61
N TRP A 208 -0.62 -13.52 8.50
CA TRP A 208 0.62 -13.04 7.89
C TRP A 208 0.99 -11.67 8.46
N ARG A 209 2.26 -11.32 8.34
CA ARG A 209 2.81 -9.99 8.61
C ARG A 209 4.02 -9.77 7.72
N TRP A 210 4.41 -8.53 7.57
CA TRP A 210 5.75 -8.19 7.06
C TRP A 210 6.70 -7.83 8.19
N TYR A 211 7.97 -7.70 7.86
CA TYR A 211 9.04 -7.29 8.77
C TYR A 211 9.47 -5.87 8.40
N ALA A 212 9.06 -4.90 9.23
CA ALA A 212 9.32 -3.47 8.98
C ALA A 212 10.75 -3.07 9.34
N GLU A 213 11.41 -3.81 10.23
CA GLU A 213 12.74 -3.52 10.75
C GLU A 213 13.77 -3.35 9.64
N VAL A 214 14.76 -2.48 9.88
CA VAL A 214 15.88 -2.29 8.96
C VAL A 214 16.73 -3.56 8.94
N PRO A 215 17.00 -4.17 7.77
CA PRO A 215 17.82 -5.38 7.71
C PRO A 215 19.20 -5.17 8.33
N GLY A 216 19.56 -6.04 9.28
CA GLY A 216 20.86 -6.00 9.95
C GLY A 216 21.03 -4.91 11.02
N ALA A 217 19.95 -4.27 11.47
CA ALA A 217 19.96 -3.32 12.58
C ALA A 217 19.86 -4.00 13.94
#